data_489598450e71f385c9f184cf0688f722
#
_entry.id   489598450e71f385c9f184cf0688f722
#
_cell.length_a   1.000
_cell.length_b   1.000
_cell.length_c   1.000
_cell.angle_alpha   90.00
_cell.angle_beta   90.00
_cell.angle_gamma   90.00
#
_symmetry.space_group_name_H-M   'P 1'
#
loop_
_entity.id
_entity.type
_entity.pdbx_description
1 polymer ?
#
loop_
_entity_poly.entity_id
_entity_poly.type
_entity_poly.pdbx_seq_one_letter_code
_entity_poly.pdbx_strand_id
1 'polypeptide(L)' 'DRDAYFVEAGKFIIEKEKASIGMLQRMFKIGFNRAARIMDQLCEAGAVGPEEGTKPRKVLMSSEEFEQYLNEKNG' A
#
# COMPACT_ATOMS: atom_id res chain seq x y z
N ASP A 1 0.15 -13.42 -6.41
CA ASP A 1 0.24 -13.54 -4.95
C ASP A 1 0.72 -12.24 -4.32
N ARG A 2 0.15 -11.92 -3.18
CA ARG A 2 0.48 -10.67 -2.51
C ARG A 2 1.76 -10.81 -1.69
N ASP A 3 2.52 -9.70 -1.64
CA ASP A 3 3.73 -9.66 -0.83
C ASP A 3 3.35 -9.87 0.65
N ALA A 4 4.27 -10.49 1.39
CA ALA A 4 4.05 -10.76 2.81
C ALA A 4 3.77 -9.48 3.61
N TYR A 5 4.28 -8.34 3.13
CA TYR A 5 4.08 -7.05 3.80
C TYR A 5 2.88 -6.28 3.28
N PHE A 6 2.09 -6.86 2.38
CA PHE A 6 0.97 -6.15 1.75
C PHE A 6 0.02 -5.54 2.79
N VAL A 7 -0.43 -6.35 3.75
CA VAL A 7 -1.40 -5.90 4.74
C VAL A 7 -0.82 -4.81 5.64
N GLU A 8 0.38 -5.05 6.16
CA GLU A 8 1.01 -4.08 7.04
C GLU A 8 1.30 -2.77 6.31
N ALA A 9 1.74 -2.87 5.06
CA ALA A 9 2.02 -1.68 4.26
C ALA A 9 0.76 -0.87 4.03
N GLY A 10 -0.34 -1.53 3.70
CA GLY A 10 -1.60 -0.85 3.48
C GLY A 10 -2.08 -0.14 4.74
N LYS A 11 -2.03 -0.82 5.87
CA LYS A 11 -2.43 -0.22 7.14
C LYS A 11 -1.57 1.00 7.49
N PHE A 12 -0.27 0.87 7.28
CA PHE A 12 0.67 1.95 7.59
C PHE A 12 0.40 3.18 6.71
N ILE A 13 0.22 2.94 5.40
CA ILE A 13 -0.05 4.02 4.45
C ILE A 13 -1.33 4.75 4.81
N ILE A 14 -2.38 4.01 5.13
CA ILE A 14 -3.67 4.60 5.47
C ILE A 14 -3.58 5.39 6.77
N GLU A 15 -2.88 4.84 7.76
CA GLU A 15 -2.70 5.54 9.04
C GLU A 15 -1.96 6.85 8.85
N LYS A 16 -0.90 6.84 8.05
CA LYS A 16 -0.09 8.03 7.81
C LYS A 16 -0.69 8.94 6.74
N GLU A 17 -1.68 8.45 6.01
CA GLU A 17 -2.31 9.17 4.91
C GLU A 17 -1.29 9.61 3.87
N LYS A 18 -0.31 8.74 3.62
CA LYS A 18 0.76 9.03 2.70
C LYS A 18 1.29 7.76 2.09
N ALA A 19 1.35 7.72 0.76
CA ALA A 19 1.74 6.53 0.03
C ALA A 19 2.99 6.80 -0.81
N SER A 20 4.16 6.68 -0.19
CA SER A 20 5.42 6.83 -0.90
C SER A 20 6.25 5.56 -0.81
N ILE A 21 6.97 5.26 -1.90
CA ILE A 21 7.82 4.08 -1.95
C ILE A 21 8.90 4.17 -0.89
N GLY A 22 9.48 5.37 -0.69
CA GLY A 22 10.52 5.56 0.30
C GLY A 22 10.10 5.22 1.72
N MET A 23 8.83 5.47 2.06
CA MET A 23 8.32 5.10 3.38
C MET A 23 8.37 3.60 3.58
N LEU A 24 7.97 2.83 2.56
CA LEU A 24 7.97 1.37 2.66
C LEU A 24 9.39 0.83 2.74
N GLN A 25 10.30 1.43 1.99
CA GLN A 25 11.70 1.00 2.05
C GLN A 25 12.25 1.16 3.46
N ARG A 26 11.97 2.29 4.09
CA ARG A 26 12.46 2.56 5.44
C ARG A 26 11.77 1.70 6.49
N MET A 27 10.46 1.55 6.36
CA MET A 27 9.70 0.80 7.35
C MET A 27 10.07 -0.68 7.37
N PHE A 28 10.15 -1.28 6.20
CA PHE A 28 10.38 -2.72 6.09
C PHE A 28 11.83 -3.07 5.79
N LYS A 29 12.68 -2.06 5.61
CA LYS A 29 14.10 -2.25 5.27
C LYS A 29 14.25 -3.12 4.03
N ILE A 30 13.54 -2.75 2.99
CA ILE A 30 13.52 -3.48 1.71
C ILE A 30 14.02 -2.55 0.61
N GLY A 31 14.36 -3.16 -0.53
CA GLY A 31 14.83 -2.40 -1.68
C GLY A 31 13.70 -1.73 -2.44
N PHE A 32 14.09 -0.91 -3.41
CA PHE A 32 13.13 -0.14 -4.20
C PHE A 32 12.16 -1.03 -4.97
N ASN A 33 12.68 -2.06 -5.63
CA ASN A 33 11.83 -2.88 -6.50
C ASN A 33 10.73 -3.59 -5.71
N ARG A 34 11.06 -4.10 -4.54
CA ARG A 34 10.06 -4.76 -3.71
C ARG A 34 9.03 -3.77 -3.19
N ALA A 35 9.50 -2.60 -2.75
CA ALA A 35 8.58 -1.57 -2.28
C ALA A 35 7.63 -1.12 -3.39
N ALA A 36 8.17 -0.98 -4.60
CA ALA A 36 7.35 -0.60 -5.76
C ALA A 36 6.30 -1.66 -6.07
N ARG A 37 6.68 -2.94 -5.96
CA ARG A 37 5.74 -4.03 -6.21
C ARG A 37 4.61 -4.02 -5.19
N ILE A 38 4.95 -3.80 -3.91
CA ILE A 38 3.93 -3.70 -2.87
C ILE A 38 2.97 -2.56 -3.18
N MET A 39 3.52 -1.42 -3.59
CA MET A 39 2.70 -0.26 -3.94
C MET A 39 1.78 -0.57 -5.11
N ASP A 40 2.29 -1.28 -6.12
CA ASP A 40 1.46 -1.66 -7.26
C ASP A 40 0.34 -2.60 -6.86
N GLN A 41 0.61 -3.52 -5.94
CA GLN A 41 -0.43 -4.41 -5.42
C GLN A 41 -1.50 -3.64 -4.67
N LEU A 42 -1.10 -2.63 -3.89
CA LEU A 42 -2.06 -1.79 -3.19
C LEU A 42 -2.88 -0.96 -4.17
N CYS A 43 -2.28 -0.56 -5.28
CA CYS A 43 -3.01 0.15 -6.32
C CYS A 43 -4.05 -0.75 -6.98
N GLU A 44 -3.68 -1.99 -7.28
CA GLU A 44 -4.63 -2.95 -7.85
C GLU A 44 -5.79 -3.22 -6.91
N ALA A 45 -5.53 -3.19 -5.62
CA ALA A 45 -6.58 -3.38 -4.62
C ALA A 45 -7.48 -2.15 -4.45
N GLY A 46 -7.07 -1.02 -4.99
CA GLY A 46 -7.82 0.21 -4.85
C GLY A 46 -7.48 1.00 -3.60
N ALA A 47 -6.45 0.59 -2.87
CA ALA A 47 -6.08 1.27 -1.63
C ALA A 47 -5.30 2.56 -1.88
N VAL A 48 -4.55 2.60 -2.97
CA VAL A 48 -3.82 3.81 -3.36
C VAL A 48 -4.04 4.06 -4.85
N GLY A 49 -3.79 5.28 -5.28
CA GLY A 49 -3.94 5.66 -6.66
C GLY A 49 -2.70 5.35 -7.50
N PRO A 50 -2.77 5.66 -8.78
CA PRO A 50 -1.64 5.42 -9.67
C PRO A 50 -0.50 6.39 -9.42
N GLU A 51 0.65 6.05 -9.97
CA GLU A 51 1.83 6.89 -9.87
C GLU A 51 1.58 8.26 -10.51
N GLU A 52 2.02 9.32 -9.82
CA GLU A 52 1.86 10.70 -10.29
C GLU A 52 3.21 11.40 -10.24
N GLY A 53 4.11 10.99 -11.09
CA GLY A 53 5.45 11.58 -11.11
C GLY A 53 6.20 11.25 -9.83
N THR A 54 6.79 12.28 -9.22
CA THR A 54 7.56 12.09 -7.99
C THR A 54 6.72 12.29 -6.73
N LYS A 55 5.45 12.62 -6.88
CA LYS A 55 4.56 12.84 -5.74
C LYS A 55 4.14 11.51 -5.11
N PRO A 56 3.88 11.50 -3.80
CA PRO A 56 3.28 10.32 -3.19
C PRO A 56 1.93 10.03 -3.85
N ARG A 57 1.57 8.75 -3.92
CA ARG A 57 0.28 8.37 -4.50
C ARG A 57 -0.84 8.75 -3.53
N LYS A 58 -2.03 8.94 -4.07
CA LYS A 58 -3.19 9.25 -3.25
C LYS A 58 -3.62 8.02 -2.46
N VAL A 59 -4.08 8.25 -1.24
CA VAL A 59 -4.65 7.18 -0.41
C VAL A 59 -6.16 7.18 -0.65
N LEU A 60 -6.69 6.06 -1.12
CA LEU A 60 -8.06 5.97 -1.60
C LEU A 60 -8.99 5.21 -0.68
N MET A 61 -8.47 4.52 0.33
CA MET A 61 -9.30 3.75 1.27
C MET A 61 -9.11 4.25 2.69
N SER A 62 -10.19 4.16 3.47
CA SER A 62 -10.09 4.30 4.92
C SER A 62 -9.63 2.98 5.53
N SER A 63 -9.28 3.00 6.83
CA SER A 63 -8.94 1.77 7.55
C SER A 63 -10.07 0.76 7.46
N GLU A 64 -11.31 1.21 7.60
CA GLU A 64 -12.46 0.33 7.56
C GLU A 64 -12.64 -0.29 6.19
N GLU A 65 -12.47 0.51 5.14
CA GLU A 65 -12.60 -0.01 3.79
C GLU A 65 -11.52 -1.03 3.48
N PHE A 66 -10.31 -0.80 3.96
CA PHE A 66 -9.22 -1.75 3.73
C PHE A 66 -9.48 -3.06 4.48
N GLU A 67 -9.96 -2.97 5.73
CA GLU A 67 -10.32 -4.16 6.49
C GLU A 67 -11.40 -4.96 5.75
N GLN A 68 -12.40 -4.27 5.24
CA GLN A 68 -13.47 -4.94 4.51
C GLN A 68 -12.93 -5.61 3.25
N TYR A 69 -12.04 -4.93 2.53
CA TYR A 69 -11.40 -5.51 1.35
C TYR A 69 -10.66 -6.81 1.71
N LEU A 70 -9.90 -6.78 2.81
CA LEU A 70 -9.14 -7.95 3.24
C LEU A 70 -10.07 -9.09 3.60
N ASN A 71 -11.17 -8.81 4.30
CA ASN A 71 -12.12 -9.83 4.69
C ASN A 71 -12.79 -10.46 3.49
N GLU A 72 -13.15 -9.66 2.49
CA GLU A 72 -13.79 -10.17 1.28
C GLU A 72 -12.87 -11.05 0.47
N LYS A 73 -11.58 -10.69 0.41
CA LYS A 73 -10.63 -11.44 -0.41
C LYS A 73 -10.09 -12.68 0.29
N ASN A 74 -10.07 -12.65 1.61
CA ASN A 74 -9.51 -13.76 2.40
C ASN A 74 -10.59 -14.66 2.98
N GLY A 75 -11.81 -14.22 2.94
CA GLY A 75 -12.92 -14.98 3.48
C GLY A 75 -13.53 -15.90 2.47
#